data_d6a4770cbc22c90955cc6dc9f6ce621b
#
_entry.id   d6a4770cbc22c90955cc6dc9f6ce621b
#
_cell.length_a   1.000
_cell.length_b   1.000
_cell.length_c   1.000
_cell.angle_alpha   90.00
_cell.angle_beta   90.00
_cell.angle_gamma   90.00
#
_symmetry.space_group_name_H-M   'P 1'
#
loop_
_entity.id
_entity.type
_entity.pdbx_description
1 polymer ?
#
loop_
_entity_poly.entity_id
_entity_poly.type
_entity_poly.pdbx_seq_one_letter_code
_entity_poly.pdbx_strand_id
1 'polypeptide(L)'
;MRGIAALMVVFFHFTVDRPEAQLGFKLGITGVDLFFIISGFVIFLTISGTKHWKDFVVSRFSRLYPAYWTAVLLATLSISLVNYFSGESSGGLLYQALGNLTMFNYYMKIPNLDGSYWTLIIEMQFYILILLIFRFKLLDKIVLLGCAGLGFVLLNHFVISQVSPYFFKISRGMYMFINHLPLFFSGVLFYKIKFNGRSPLLLALVALCYISQLILFYDGGKAMLYITRL
;
A
#
# COMPACT_ATOMS: atom_id res chain seq x y z
N MET A 1 -2.22 -10.75 -13.88
CA MET A 1 -2.56 -9.38 -13.45
C MET A 1 -1.47 -8.73 -12.58
N ARG A 2 -1.00 -9.33 -11.45
CA ARG A 2 0.07 -8.72 -10.62
C ARG A 2 1.38 -8.47 -11.38
N GLY A 3 1.80 -9.36 -12.30
CA GLY A 3 2.97 -9.13 -13.13
C GLY A 3 2.83 -7.92 -14.06
N ILE A 4 1.63 -7.67 -14.59
CA ILE A 4 1.35 -6.47 -15.40
C ILE A 4 1.49 -5.22 -14.54
N ALA A 5 0.90 -5.19 -13.34
CA ALA A 5 1.03 -4.08 -12.41
C ALA A 5 2.49 -3.80 -12.04
N ALA A 6 3.28 -4.86 -11.78
CA ALA A 6 4.71 -4.72 -11.50
C ALA A 6 5.48 -4.15 -12.69
N LEU A 7 5.22 -4.63 -13.91
CA LEU A 7 5.86 -4.10 -15.12
C LEU A 7 5.51 -2.62 -15.34
N MET A 8 4.27 -2.21 -15.11
CA MET A 8 3.85 -0.80 -15.20
C MET A 8 4.68 0.06 -14.25
N VAL A 9 4.86 -0.36 -13.00
CA VAL A 9 5.66 0.37 -12.00
C VAL A 9 7.14 0.41 -12.39
N VAL A 10 7.69 -0.70 -12.88
CA VAL A 10 9.09 -0.77 -13.36
C VAL A 10 9.30 0.23 -14.50
N PHE A 11 8.45 0.19 -15.54
CA PHE A 11 8.55 1.14 -16.65
C PHE A 11 8.41 2.60 -16.21
N PHE A 12 7.52 2.88 -15.25
CA PHE A 12 7.42 4.22 -14.67
C PHE A 12 8.74 4.67 -14.05
N HIS A 13 9.35 3.87 -13.18
CA HIS A 13 10.61 4.23 -12.51
C HIS A 13 11.79 4.40 -13.49
N PHE A 14 11.81 3.60 -14.55
CA PHE A 14 12.88 3.75 -15.57
C PHE A 14 12.71 4.96 -16.50
N THR A 15 11.51 5.53 -16.59
CA THR A 15 11.21 6.58 -17.57
C THR A 15 10.83 7.92 -16.95
N VAL A 16 10.57 7.98 -15.63
CA VAL A 16 10.00 9.17 -14.95
C VAL A 16 10.78 10.45 -15.20
N ASP A 17 12.12 10.36 -15.26
CA ASP A 17 13.02 11.50 -15.47
C ASP A 17 13.55 11.59 -16.92
N ARG A 18 12.92 10.90 -17.86
CA ARG A 18 13.35 10.83 -19.26
C ARG A 18 12.25 11.31 -20.22
N PRO A 19 12.61 11.74 -21.45
CA PRO A 19 11.64 12.15 -22.46
C PRO A 19 10.57 11.09 -22.75
N GLU A 20 10.92 9.79 -22.64
CA GLU A 20 10.06 8.65 -22.86
C GLU A 20 8.86 8.61 -21.88
N ALA A 21 8.95 9.29 -20.75
CA ALA A 21 7.82 9.45 -19.83
C ALA A 21 6.57 10.06 -20.52
N GLN A 22 6.77 10.88 -21.54
CA GLN A 22 5.69 11.49 -22.31
C GLN A 22 4.96 10.51 -23.24
N LEU A 23 5.56 9.35 -23.53
CA LEU A 23 4.95 8.28 -24.34
C LEU A 23 3.89 7.47 -23.58
N GLY A 24 3.39 7.97 -22.45
CA GLY A 24 2.34 7.33 -21.64
C GLY A 24 2.87 6.54 -20.44
N PHE A 25 4.18 6.41 -20.28
CA PHE A 25 4.77 5.68 -19.13
C PHE A 25 4.50 6.35 -17.77
N LYS A 26 4.11 7.63 -17.73
CA LYS A 26 3.59 8.30 -16.52
C LYS A 26 2.39 7.60 -15.93
N LEU A 27 1.57 6.93 -16.77
CA LEU A 27 0.45 6.11 -16.31
C LEU A 27 0.90 4.86 -15.55
N GLY A 28 2.18 4.49 -15.62
CA GLY A 28 2.74 3.36 -14.87
C GLY A 28 2.57 3.49 -13.35
N ILE A 29 2.44 4.72 -12.83
CA ILE A 29 2.14 4.95 -11.41
C ILE A 29 0.82 4.31 -10.99
N THR A 30 -0.18 4.21 -11.89
CA THR A 30 -1.45 3.54 -11.62
C THR A 30 -1.31 2.02 -11.48
N GLY A 31 -0.15 1.47 -11.82
CA GLY A 31 0.21 0.07 -11.53
C GLY A 31 0.20 -0.23 -10.03
N VAL A 32 0.53 0.75 -9.18
CA VAL A 32 0.44 0.64 -7.72
C VAL A 32 -1.03 0.53 -7.28
N ASP A 33 -1.92 1.33 -7.88
CA ASP A 33 -3.36 1.27 -7.59
C ASP A 33 -3.93 -0.09 -7.95
N LEU A 34 -3.59 -0.59 -9.15
CA LEU A 34 -3.98 -1.92 -9.60
C LEU A 34 -3.43 -3.01 -8.66
N PHE A 35 -2.20 -2.85 -8.17
CA PHE A 35 -1.60 -3.77 -7.22
C PHE A 35 -2.40 -3.84 -5.91
N PHE A 36 -2.83 -2.70 -5.36
CA PHE A 36 -3.65 -2.66 -4.14
C PHE A 36 -5.04 -3.26 -4.34
N ILE A 37 -5.69 -3.01 -5.49
CA ILE A 37 -6.97 -3.65 -5.84
C ILE A 37 -6.83 -5.17 -5.88
N ILE A 38 -5.82 -5.68 -6.59
CA ILE A 38 -5.55 -7.12 -6.68
C ILE A 38 -5.21 -7.69 -5.30
N SER A 39 -4.46 -6.96 -4.48
CA SER A 39 -4.14 -7.36 -3.11
C SER A 39 -5.40 -7.49 -2.26
N GLY A 40 -6.31 -6.51 -2.31
CA GLY A 40 -7.61 -6.58 -1.63
C GLY A 40 -8.42 -7.81 -2.00
N PHE A 41 -8.53 -8.11 -3.30
CA PHE A 41 -9.22 -9.30 -3.80
C PHE A 41 -8.57 -10.60 -3.28
N VAL A 42 -7.26 -10.75 -3.46
CA VAL A 42 -6.54 -11.98 -3.12
C VAL A 42 -6.45 -12.21 -1.62
N ILE A 43 -6.31 -11.15 -0.83
CA ILE A 43 -6.30 -11.24 0.63
C ILE A 43 -7.65 -11.74 1.13
N PHE A 44 -8.73 -11.15 0.61
CA PHE A 44 -10.08 -11.56 1.01
C PHE A 44 -10.41 -12.98 0.55
N LEU A 45 -10.00 -13.36 -0.66
CA LEU A 45 -10.09 -14.74 -1.15
C LEU A 45 -9.39 -15.74 -0.22
N THR A 46 -8.19 -15.39 0.24
CA THR A 46 -7.42 -16.27 1.13
C THR A 46 -8.09 -16.39 2.50
N ILE A 47 -8.47 -15.25 3.12
CA ILE A 47 -9.01 -15.26 4.47
C ILE A 47 -10.38 -15.95 4.52
N SER A 48 -11.18 -15.84 3.45
CA SER A 48 -12.49 -16.51 3.36
C SER A 48 -12.39 -18.04 3.37
N GLY A 49 -11.26 -18.59 2.91
CA GLY A 49 -10.99 -20.03 2.93
C GLY A 49 -10.20 -20.51 4.15
N THR A 50 -9.75 -19.59 5.02
CA THR A 50 -8.87 -19.89 6.14
C THR A 50 -9.70 -20.24 7.39
N LYS A 51 -9.36 -21.34 8.06
CA LYS A 51 -10.04 -21.76 9.31
C LYS A 51 -9.40 -21.14 10.56
N HIS A 52 -8.08 -21.06 10.57
CA HIS A 52 -7.34 -20.57 11.74
C HIS A 52 -6.52 -19.32 11.39
N TRP A 53 -6.59 -18.32 12.24
CA TRP A 53 -5.88 -17.05 12.04
C TRP A 53 -4.36 -17.21 11.89
N LYS A 54 -3.76 -18.23 12.54
CA LYS A 54 -2.33 -18.54 12.42
C LYS A 54 -1.95 -18.93 11.00
N ASP A 55 -2.78 -19.69 10.30
CA ASP A 55 -2.53 -20.13 8.92
C ASP A 55 -2.50 -18.91 7.97
N PHE A 56 -3.37 -17.93 8.23
CA PHE A 56 -3.33 -16.68 7.49
C PHE A 56 -2.02 -15.92 7.72
N VAL A 57 -1.60 -15.76 8.98
CA VAL A 57 -0.35 -15.07 9.33
C VAL A 57 0.84 -15.75 8.66
N VAL A 58 0.97 -17.08 8.81
CA VAL A 58 2.06 -17.85 8.18
C VAL A 58 2.04 -17.69 6.66
N SER A 59 0.85 -17.80 6.04
CA SER A 59 0.69 -17.65 4.59
C SER A 59 1.11 -16.26 4.09
N ARG A 60 0.82 -15.19 4.84
CA ARG A 60 1.20 -13.82 4.45
C ARG A 60 2.68 -13.55 4.70
N PHE A 61 3.19 -14.00 5.83
CA PHE A 61 4.59 -13.86 6.18
C PHE A 61 5.50 -14.59 5.18
N SER A 62 5.24 -15.87 4.92
CA SER A 62 6.04 -16.67 3.98
C SER A 62 5.98 -16.15 2.53
N ARG A 63 4.93 -15.41 2.19
CA ARG A 63 4.80 -14.79 0.87
C ARG A 63 5.60 -13.50 0.73
N LEU A 64 5.65 -12.67 1.78
CA LEU A 64 6.14 -11.30 1.69
C LEU A 64 7.60 -11.20 2.14
N TYR A 65 7.91 -11.73 3.32
CA TYR A 65 9.19 -11.52 3.97
C TYR A 65 10.40 -12.13 3.27
N PRO A 66 10.36 -13.36 2.71
CA PRO A 66 11.55 -13.93 2.05
C PRO A 66 12.03 -13.07 0.88
N ALA A 67 11.11 -12.66 -0.01
CA ALA A 67 11.46 -11.79 -1.14
C ALA A 67 11.90 -10.39 -0.66
N TYR A 68 11.23 -9.85 0.36
CA TYR A 68 11.59 -8.55 0.93
C TYR A 68 12.98 -8.57 1.57
N TRP A 69 13.30 -9.56 2.39
CA TRP A 69 14.64 -9.68 2.99
C TRP A 69 15.74 -9.83 1.95
N THR A 70 15.48 -10.60 0.89
CA THR A 70 16.41 -10.69 -0.24
C THR A 70 16.63 -9.32 -0.89
N ALA A 71 15.57 -8.54 -1.10
CA ALA A 71 15.67 -7.19 -1.65
C ALA A 71 16.46 -6.25 -0.73
N VAL A 72 16.21 -6.29 0.59
CA VAL A 72 16.96 -5.49 1.59
C VAL A 72 18.44 -5.85 1.58
N LEU A 73 18.77 -7.14 1.53
CA LEU A 73 20.17 -7.59 1.47
C LEU A 73 20.86 -7.13 0.18
N LEU A 74 20.21 -7.28 -0.98
CA LEU A 74 20.75 -6.83 -2.26
C LEU A 74 20.94 -5.32 -2.31
N ALA A 75 19.96 -4.55 -1.82
CA ALA A 75 20.07 -3.09 -1.73
C ALA A 75 21.23 -2.66 -0.83
N THR A 76 21.35 -3.29 0.34
CA THR A 76 22.46 -3.01 1.29
C THR A 76 23.81 -3.30 0.67
N LEU A 77 23.96 -4.45 0.00
CA LEU A 77 25.20 -4.81 -0.70
C LEU A 77 25.53 -3.82 -1.83
N SER A 78 24.53 -3.45 -2.63
CA SER A 78 24.71 -2.50 -3.73
C SER A 78 25.16 -1.14 -3.22
N ILE A 79 24.51 -0.60 -2.19
CA ILE A 79 24.88 0.67 -1.58
C ILE A 79 26.28 0.60 -0.97
N SER A 80 26.60 -0.51 -0.27
CA SER A 80 27.92 -0.70 0.32
C SER A 80 29.04 -0.72 -0.73
N LEU A 81 28.81 -1.38 -1.87
CA LEU A 81 29.73 -1.41 -2.99
C LEU A 81 29.93 -0.02 -3.63
N VAL A 82 28.85 0.69 -3.86
CA VAL A 82 28.90 2.05 -4.40
C VAL A 82 29.71 2.96 -3.47
N ASN A 83 29.42 2.95 -2.16
CA ASN A 83 30.13 3.77 -1.18
C ASN A 83 31.64 3.41 -1.13
N TYR A 84 31.95 2.12 -1.22
CA TYR A 84 33.35 1.67 -1.24
C TYR A 84 34.13 2.24 -2.45
N PHE A 85 33.54 2.18 -3.66
CA PHE A 85 34.19 2.70 -4.87
C PHE A 85 34.19 4.23 -4.94
N SER A 86 33.22 4.90 -4.33
CA SER A 86 33.13 6.37 -4.26
C SER A 86 33.94 6.97 -3.12
N GLY A 87 34.50 6.14 -2.23
CA GLY A 87 35.20 6.63 -1.05
C GLY A 87 34.28 7.25 0.03
N GLU A 88 32.98 6.98 -0.07
CA GLU A 88 32.00 7.47 0.89
C GLU A 88 31.90 6.58 2.12
N SER A 89 31.51 7.19 3.25
CA SER A 89 31.34 6.46 4.50
C SER A 89 30.04 5.66 4.49
N SER A 90 30.12 4.36 4.78
CA SER A 90 28.95 3.50 5.03
C SER A 90 28.43 3.60 6.47
N GLY A 91 28.79 4.67 7.21
CA GLY A 91 28.34 4.90 8.57
C GLY A 91 26.81 4.96 8.65
N GLY A 92 26.22 4.07 9.46
CA GLY A 92 24.76 3.99 9.61
C GLY A 92 24.02 3.07 8.63
N LEU A 93 24.65 2.58 7.56
CA LEU A 93 24.02 1.69 6.59
C LEU A 93 23.52 0.38 7.25
N LEU A 94 24.29 -0.19 8.15
CA LEU A 94 23.87 -1.39 8.89
C LEU A 94 22.64 -1.13 9.76
N TYR A 95 22.61 0.01 10.48
CA TYR A 95 21.45 0.41 11.27
C TYR A 95 20.21 0.58 10.39
N GLN A 96 20.37 1.23 9.24
CA GLN A 96 19.30 1.40 8.27
C GLN A 96 18.82 0.05 7.71
N ALA A 97 19.74 -0.86 7.39
CA ALA A 97 19.40 -2.21 6.90
C ALA A 97 18.62 -3.01 7.95
N LEU A 98 19.08 -3.03 9.20
CA LEU A 98 18.41 -3.73 10.30
C LEU A 98 16.99 -3.18 10.54
N GLY A 99 16.81 -1.86 10.50
CA GLY A 99 15.49 -1.25 10.59
C GLY A 99 14.57 -1.64 9.44
N ASN A 100 15.12 -1.68 8.22
CA ASN A 100 14.34 -2.09 7.05
C ASN A 100 13.93 -3.57 7.11
N LEU A 101 14.70 -4.48 7.71
CA LEU A 101 14.30 -5.88 7.85
C LEU A 101 12.96 -6.08 8.58
N THR A 102 12.55 -5.13 9.40
CA THR A 102 11.27 -5.19 10.12
C THR A 102 10.06 -4.88 9.25
N MET A 103 10.24 -4.21 8.11
CA MET A 103 9.19 -3.62 7.25
C MET A 103 8.42 -2.46 7.93
N PHE A 104 8.74 -2.11 9.18
CA PHE A 104 8.13 -1.02 9.95
C PHE A 104 9.09 0.15 10.19
N ASN A 105 10.16 0.23 9.42
CA ASN A 105 11.20 1.26 9.51
C ASN A 105 10.64 2.69 9.45
N TYR A 106 9.56 2.94 8.71
CA TYR A 106 8.88 4.24 8.66
C TYR A 106 8.46 4.72 10.06
N TYR A 107 7.87 3.83 10.88
CA TYR A 107 7.46 4.15 12.25
C TYR A 107 8.63 4.32 13.22
N MET A 108 9.77 3.73 12.88
CA MET A 108 11.03 3.89 13.61
C MET A 108 11.81 5.14 13.16
N LYS A 109 11.27 5.92 12.21
CA LYS A 109 11.93 7.07 11.58
C LYS A 109 13.25 6.71 10.91
N ILE A 110 13.35 5.49 10.40
CA ILE A 110 14.49 5.01 9.63
C ILE A 110 14.13 5.11 8.15
N PRO A 111 14.93 5.77 7.31
CA PRO A 111 14.65 5.90 5.88
C PRO A 111 14.63 4.54 5.18
N ASN A 112 13.86 4.45 4.10
CA ASN A 112 13.87 3.26 3.25
C ASN A 112 15.23 3.13 2.55
N LEU A 113 15.70 1.89 2.38
CA LEU A 113 16.86 1.60 1.52
C LEU A 113 16.51 1.74 0.03
N ASP A 114 15.27 1.45 -0.31
CA ASP A 114 14.72 1.61 -1.66
C ASP A 114 13.36 2.31 -1.60
N GLY A 115 13.14 3.21 -2.55
CA GLY A 115 11.92 4.02 -2.60
C GLY A 115 10.64 3.23 -2.77
N SER A 116 10.69 1.98 -3.28
CA SER A 116 9.51 1.14 -3.51
C SER A 116 8.95 0.47 -2.24
N TYR A 117 9.71 0.44 -1.14
CA TYR A 117 9.33 -0.30 0.07
C TYR A 117 8.08 0.24 0.78
N TRP A 118 7.72 1.50 0.55
CA TRP A 118 6.51 2.09 1.14
C TRP A 118 5.22 1.33 0.80
N THR A 119 5.14 0.70 -0.38
CA THR A 119 3.95 -0.05 -0.80
C THR A 119 3.75 -1.32 0.03
N LEU A 120 4.84 -1.95 0.47
CA LEU A 120 4.82 -3.16 1.28
C LEU A 120 4.33 -2.88 2.71
N ILE A 121 4.69 -1.71 3.27
CA ILE A 121 4.19 -1.27 4.58
C ILE A 121 2.67 -1.13 4.54
N ILE A 122 2.12 -0.53 3.47
CA ILE A 122 0.68 -0.38 3.28
C ILE A 122 -0.01 -1.74 3.13
N GLU A 123 0.56 -2.65 2.34
CA GLU A 123 0.02 -4.00 2.18
C GLU A 123 0.02 -4.76 3.53
N MET A 124 1.08 -4.63 4.33
CA MET A 124 1.15 -5.24 5.66
C MET A 124 0.09 -4.69 6.62
N GLN A 125 -0.15 -3.38 6.61
CA GLN A 125 -1.21 -2.75 7.41
C GLN A 125 -2.59 -3.29 7.03
N PHE A 126 -2.83 -3.51 5.73
CA PHE A 126 -4.06 -4.13 5.28
C PHE A 126 -4.18 -5.60 5.73
N TYR A 127 -3.07 -6.35 5.75
CA TYR A 127 -3.06 -7.70 6.32
C TYR A 127 -3.45 -7.71 7.80
N ILE A 128 -2.91 -6.77 8.58
CA ILE A 128 -3.23 -6.63 10.00
C ILE A 128 -4.71 -6.27 10.18
N LEU A 129 -5.23 -5.33 9.40
CA LEU A 129 -6.64 -4.93 9.45
C LEU A 129 -7.58 -6.12 9.17
N ILE A 130 -7.33 -6.85 8.09
CA ILE A 130 -8.14 -8.03 7.73
C ILE A 130 -8.02 -9.15 8.78
N LEU A 131 -6.82 -9.36 9.33
CA LEU A 131 -6.60 -10.31 10.41
C LEU A 131 -7.43 -9.95 11.67
N LEU A 132 -7.48 -8.68 12.04
CA LEU A 132 -8.30 -8.21 13.16
C LEU A 132 -9.79 -8.43 12.88
N ILE A 133 -10.27 -8.07 11.69
CA ILE A 133 -11.67 -8.31 11.27
C ILE A 133 -12.01 -9.81 11.35
N PHE A 134 -11.11 -10.67 10.89
CA PHE A 134 -11.27 -12.12 10.98
C PHE A 134 -11.28 -12.63 12.44
N ARG A 135 -10.34 -12.15 13.27
CA ARG A 135 -10.22 -12.55 14.68
C ARG A 135 -11.45 -12.19 15.50
N PHE A 136 -12.09 -11.06 15.19
CA PHE A 136 -13.33 -10.63 15.81
C PHE A 136 -14.60 -11.19 15.12
N LYS A 137 -14.45 -12.11 14.16
CA LYS A 137 -15.57 -12.75 13.41
C LYS A 137 -16.47 -11.74 12.69
N LEU A 138 -15.89 -10.68 12.16
CA LEU A 138 -16.61 -9.58 11.48
C LEU A 138 -16.54 -9.66 9.94
N LEU A 139 -16.07 -10.77 9.37
CA LEU A 139 -15.95 -10.93 7.92
C LEU A 139 -17.29 -10.80 7.17
N ASP A 140 -18.38 -11.23 7.78
CA ASP A 140 -19.72 -11.10 7.19
C ASP A 140 -20.12 -9.62 7.04
N LYS A 141 -19.61 -8.76 7.92
CA LYS A 141 -19.85 -7.32 7.93
C LYS A 141 -18.81 -6.53 7.12
N ILE A 142 -17.97 -7.18 6.30
CA ILE A 142 -16.84 -6.55 5.62
C ILE A 142 -17.28 -5.39 4.71
N VAL A 143 -18.45 -5.49 4.06
CA VAL A 143 -18.97 -4.41 3.23
C VAL A 143 -19.33 -3.19 4.08
N LEU A 144 -20.00 -3.40 5.21
CA LEU A 144 -20.33 -2.32 6.16
C LEU A 144 -19.07 -1.66 6.72
N LEU A 145 -18.09 -2.46 7.13
CA LEU A 145 -16.80 -1.97 7.62
C LEU A 145 -16.02 -1.21 6.54
N GLY A 146 -16.08 -1.69 5.30
CA GLY A 146 -15.47 -1.00 4.17
C GLY A 146 -16.15 0.34 3.88
N CYS A 147 -17.49 0.41 3.94
CA CYS A 147 -18.23 1.67 3.83
C CYS A 147 -17.88 2.65 4.97
N ALA A 148 -17.78 2.16 6.21
CA ALA A 148 -17.36 2.98 7.35
C ALA A 148 -15.93 3.50 7.16
N GLY A 149 -15.01 2.64 6.68
CA GLY A 149 -13.64 3.02 6.33
C GLY A 149 -13.59 4.08 5.23
N LEU A 150 -14.37 3.91 4.17
CA LEU A 150 -14.47 4.89 3.09
C LEU A 150 -15.03 6.23 3.59
N GLY A 151 -16.07 6.20 4.41
CA GLY A 151 -16.62 7.39 5.07
C GLY A 151 -15.57 8.09 5.95
N PHE A 152 -14.78 7.33 6.71
CA PHE A 152 -13.69 7.88 7.52
C PHE A 152 -12.60 8.53 6.66
N VAL A 153 -12.22 7.92 5.54
CA VAL A 153 -11.24 8.50 4.59
C VAL A 153 -11.72 9.85 4.07
N LEU A 154 -12.97 9.93 3.62
CA LEU A 154 -13.56 11.17 3.12
C LEU A 154 -13.69 12.24 4.22
N LEU A 155 -14.14 11.85 5.42
CA LEU A 155 -14.20 12.75 6.57
C LEU A 155 -12.81 13.27 6.96
N ASN A 156 -11.81 12.40 6.97
CA ASN A 156 -10.43 12.80 7.26
C ASN A 156 -9.91 13.82 6.24
N HIS A 157 -10.21 13.59 4.97
CA HIS A 157 -9.77 14.46 3.90
C HIS A 157 -10.46 15.84 3.92
N PHE A 158 -11.79 15.87 3.98
CA PHE A 158 -12.56 17.13 3.84
C PHE A 158 -12.76 17.89 5.13
N VAL A 159 -12.82 17.21 6.27
CA VAL A 159 -13.21 17.83 7.54
C VAL A 159 -12.04 17.88 8.51
N ILE A 160 -11.45 16.73 8.87
CA ILE A 160 -10.45 16.65 9.94
C ILE A 160 -9.20 17.44 9.57
N SER A 161 -8.78 17.39 8.29
CA SER A 161 -7.63 18.14 7.79
C SER A 161 -7.76 19.66 7.97
N GLN A 162 -8.99 20.19 7.95
CA GLN A 162 -9.27 21.62 8.05
C GLN A 162 -9.60 22.06 9.48
N VAL A 163 -10.35 21.24 10.24
CA VAL A 163 -10.90 21.61 11.54
C VAL A 163 -9.93 21.31 12.69
N SER A 164 -9.13 20.26 12.60
CA SER A 164 -8.27 19.85 13.71
C SER A 164 -6.89 19.40 13.25
N PRO A 165 -5.92 20.34 13.17
CA PRO A 165 -4.53 20.02 12.80
C PRO A 165 -3.90 18.98 13.73
N TYR A 166 -4.33 18.89 14.99
CA TYR A 166 -3.82 17.92 15.96
C TYR A 166 -4.24 16.48 15.60
N PHE A 167 -5.55 16.26 15.37
CA PHE A 167 -6.03 14.94 14.93
C PHE A 167 -5.51 14.56 13.55
N PHE A 168 -5.38 15.53 12.66
CA PHE A 168 -4.76 15.30 11.35
C PHE A 168 -3.29 14.88 11.48
N LYS A 169 -2.54 15.43 12.43
CA LYS A 169 -1.17 15.01 12.71
C LYS A 169 -1.09 13.55 13.19
N ILE A 170 -2.05 13.09 13.99
CA ILE A 170 -2.16 11.69 14.43
C ILE A 170 -2.50 10.78 13.24
N SER A 171 -3.50 11.15 12.44
CA SER A 171 -3.89 10.40 11.25
C SER A 171 -2.79 10.38 10.18
N ARG A 172 -1.91 11.39 10.18
CA ARG A 172 -0.80 11.52 9.25
C ARG A 172 0.20 10.35 9.33
N GLY A 173 0.41 9.77 10.51
CA GLY A 173 1.23 8.55 10.66
C GLY A 173 0.65 7.33 9.94
N MET A 174 -0.67 7.30 9.72
CA MET A 174 -1.37 6.27 8.95
C MET A 174 -1.85 6.77 7.58
N TYR A 175 -1.48 7.98 7.20
CA TYR A 175 -2.02 8.69 6.02
C TYR A 175 -1.85 7.90 4.74
N MET A 176 -0.70 7.28 4.53
CA MET A 176 -0.45 6.44 3.35
C MET A 176 -1.45 5.29 3.27
N PHE A 177 -1.70 4.57 4.37
CA PHE A 177 -2.66 3.48 4.41
C PHE A 177 -4.10 3.96 4.20
N ILE A 178 -4.48 5.04 4.91
CA ILE A 178 -5.84 5.60 4.85
C ILE A 178 -6.18 6.01 3.41
N ASN A 179 -5.28 6.67 2.71
CA ASN A 179 -5.50 7.11 1.33
C ASN A 179 -5.63 5.98 0.30
N HIS A 180 -5.04 4.81 0.58
CA HIS A 180 -5.12 3.67 -0.33
C HIS A 180 -6.21 2.65 0.08
N LEU A 181 -6.88 2.89 1.21
CA LEU A 181 -7.96 2.02 1.69
C LEU A 181 -9.09 1.83 0.67
N PRO A 182 -9.53 2.86 -0.11
CA PRO A 182 -10.55 2.69 -1.14
C PRO A 182 -10.15 1.65 -2.20
N LEU A 183 -8.88 1.58 -2.58
CA LEU A 183 -8.38 0.62 -3.57
C LEU A 183 -8.43 -0.82 -3.04
N PHE A 184 -7.98 -1.06 -1.82
CA PHE A 184 -8.12 -2.37 -1.18
C PHE A 184 -9.58 -2.78 -1.03
N PHE A 185 -10.43 -1.85 -0.62
CA PHE A 185 -11.86 -2.12 -0.47
C PHE A 185 -12.52 -2.46 -1.82
N SER A 186 -12.17 -1.75 -2.89
CA SER A 186 -12.64 -2.10 -4.24
C SER A 186 -12.26 -3.53 -4.63
N GLY A 187 -11.07 -4.00 -4.25
CA GLY A 187 -10.63 -5.38 -4.43
C GLY A 187 -11.53 -6.39 -3.70
N VAL A 188 -11.91 -6.08 -2.44
CA VAL A 188 -12.87 -6.88 -1.66
C VAL A 188 -14.24 -6.90 -2.33
N LEU A 189 -14.71 -5.76 -2.85
CA LEU A 189 -15.97 -5.66 -3.57
C LEU A 189 -15.95 -6.48 -4.86
N PHE A 190 -14.86 -6.49 -5.62
CA PHE A 190 -14.71 -7.37 -6.79
C PHE A 190 -14.78 -8.85 -6.42
N TYR A 191 -14.21 -9.24 -5.27
CA TYR A 191 -14.39 -10.60 -4.76
C TYR A 191 -15.88 -10.90 -4.51
N LYS A 192 -16.60 -10.01 -3.82
CA LYS A 192 -18.02 -10.18 -3.54
C LYS A 192 -18.86 -10.27 -4.82
N ILE A 193 -18.58 -9.41 -5.81
CA ILE A 193 -19.26 -9.45 -7.12
C ILE A 193 -19.02 -10.79 -7.83
N LYS A 194 -17.79 -11.32 -7.76
CA LYS A 194 -17.43 -12.57 -8.42
C LYS A 194 -18.11 -13.79 -7.80
N PHE A 195 -18.16 -13.87 -6.46
CA PHE A 195 -18.59 -15.07 -5.75
C PHE A 195 -20.02 -15.01 -5.19
N ASN A 196 -20.55 -13.81 -4.91
CA ASN A 196 -21.89 -13.61 -4.37
C ASN A 196 -22.89 -13.07 -5.42
N GLY A 197 -22.42 -12.76 -6.62
CA GLY A 197 -23.24 -12.20 -7.68
C GLY A 197 -23.18 -10.67 -7.77
N ARG A 198 -23.62 -10.16 -8.92
CA ARG A 198 -23.66 -8.72 -9.21
C ARG A 198 -24.85 -8.09 -8.50
N SER A 199 -24.60 -7.02 -7.76
CA SER A 199 -25.61 -6.17 -7.14
C SER A 199 -25.36 -4.72 -7.56
N PRO A 200 -26.41 -3.93 -7.87
CA PRO A 200 -26.28 -2.50 -8.16
C PRO A 200 -25.54 -1.75 -7.05
N LEU A 201 -25.79 -2.13 -5.78
CA LEU A 201 -25.10 -1.55 -4.62
C LEU A 201 -23.58 -1.79 -4.67
N LEU A 202 -23.15 -3.02 -4.94
CA LEU A 202 -21.72 -3.34 -5.02
C LEU A 202 -21.03 -2.60 -6.15
N LEU A 203 -21.68 -2.46 -7.29
CA LEU A 203 -21.16 -1.67 -8.42
C LEU A 203 -21.07 -0.18 -8.08
N ALA A 204 -22.09 0.38 -7.44
CA ALA A 204 -22.07 1.76 -6.98
C ALA A 204 -20.94 2.01 -5.95
N LEU A 205 -20.70 1.07 -5.03
CA LEU A 205 -19.59 1.17 -4.07
C LEU A 205 -18.23 1.09 -4.75
N VAL A 206 -18.05 0.26 -5.77
CA VAL A 206 -16.82 0.24 -6.57
C VAL A 206 -16.62 1.59 -7.25
N ALA A 207 -17.64 2.15 -7.89
CA ALA A 207 -17.55 3.47 -8.51
C ALA A 207 -17.21 4.56 -7.48
N LEU A 208 -17.82 4.51 -6.28
CA LEU A 208 -17.51 5.44 -5.18
C LEU A 208 -16.06 5.31 -4.72
N CYS A 209 -15.50 4.11 -4.63
CA CYS A 209 -14.09 3.92 -4.30
C CYS A 209 -13.17 4.59 -5.34
N TYR A 210 -13.46 4.45 -6.63
CA TYR A 210 -12.69 5.11 -7.68
C TYR A 210 -12.82 6.63 -7.64
N ILE A 211 -14.03 7.16 -7.47
CA ILE A 211 -14.26 8.60 -7.33
C ILE A 211 -13.49 9.15 -6.12
N SER A 212 -13.56 8.45 -4.98
CA SER A 212 -12.79 8.83 -3.78
C SER A 212 -11.30 8.84 -4.05
N GLN A 213 -10.77 7.84 -4.75
CA GLN A 213 -9.35 7.79 -5.08
C GLN A 213 -8.95 8.94 -6.03
N LEU A 214 -9.77 9.26 -7.02
CA LEU A 214 -9.53 10.40 -7.89
C LEU A 214 -9.49 11.71 -7.12
N ILE A 215 -10.42 11.94 -6.20
CA ILE A 215 -10.44 13.14 -5.36
C ILE A 215 -9.17 13.21 -4.51
N LEU A 216 -8.83 12.14 -3.81
CA LEU A 216 -7.63 12.05 -2.97
C LEU A 216 -6.35 12.27 -3.77
N PHE A 217 -6.28 11.78 -5.01
CA PHE A 217 -5.13 11.93 -5.89
C PHE A 217 -5.01 13.36 -6.45
N TYR A 218 -6.11 13.97 -6.90
CA TYR A 218 -6.09 15.33 -7.47
C TYR A 218 -5.85 16.40 -6.41
N ASP A 219 -6.46 16.30 -5.24
CA ASP A 219 -6.15 17.18 -4.11
C ASP A 219 -4.76 16.89 -3.52
N GLY A 220 -4.31 15.66 -3.68
CA GLY A 220 -3.02 15.16 -3.23
C GLY A 220 -1.84 15.50 -4.16
N GLY A 221 -1.98 16.36 -5.15
CA GLY A 221 -0.84 16.90 -5.89
C GLY A 221 0.22 17.49 -4.95
N LYS A 222 -0.21 17.96 -3.77
CA LYS A 222 0.67 18.27 -2.63
C LYS A 222 1.19 17.03 -1.89
N ALA A 223 0.46 15.91 -1.88
CA ALA A 223 0.87 14.68 -1.22
C ALA A 223 1.93 13.89 -2.02
N MET A 224 1.89 13.97 -3.34
CA MET A 224 2.91 13.38 -4.20
C MET A 224 4.28 14.04 -4.00
N LEU A 225 4.32 15.35 -3.70
CA LEU A 225 5.53 16.07 -3.29
C LEU A 225 6.11 15.57 -1.94
N TYR A 226 5.29 14.95 -1.08
CA TYR A 226 5.77 14.35 0.18
C TYR A 226 6.35 12.94 0.00
N ILE A 227 5.90 12.19 -1.00
CA ILE A 227 6.41 10.84 -1.31
C ILE A 227 7.78 10.94 -1.99
N THR A 228 8.02 11.96 -2.79
CA THR A 228 9.30 12.20 -3.48
C THR A 228 10.37 12.86 -2.60
N ARG A 229 10.01 13.32 -1.39
CA ARG A 229 10.94 13.92 -0.41
C ARG A 229 11.25 13.03 0.81
N LEU A 230 10.76 11.78 0.80
CA LEU A 230 11.11 10.71 1.75
C LEU A 230 12.07 9.71 1.11
#